data_d7126c0acbe182eb3d9dfb15f082e9cf
#
_entry.id   d7126c0acbe182eb3d9dfb15f082e9cf
#
_cell.length_a   1.000
_cell.length_b   1.000
_cell.length_c   1.000
_cell.angle_alpha   90.00
_cell.angle_beta   90.00
_cell.angle_gamma   90.00
#
_symmetry.space_group_name_H-M   'P 1'
#
loop_
_entity.id
_entity.type
_entity.pdbx_description
1 polymer ?
#
loop_
_entity_poly.entity_id
_entity_poly.type
_entity_poly.pdbx_seq_one_letter_code
_entity_poly.pdbx_strand_id
1 'polypeptide(L)'
;IAENLSEGEKNFIAFLYFYHLVYGSDSADGETRDKIVVIDDPVSSMDSGSLFIVSTLVRQMIEICRNNADNRNRIVDGNFIKQIFILTHNAYFHRKITYSYISKYEYVSYYLIRKLDSKSTIKLCDDVNPNIPTERMNVNPVKNSYAALWDEYKEVQSAVPLMNVIRR
;
A
#
# COMPACT_ATOMS: atom_id res chain seq x y z
N ILE A 1 15.67 10.72 -25.96
CA ILE A 1 14.45 11.22 -25.27
C ILE A 1 14.50 10.85 -23.77
N ALA A 2 14.96 9.64 -23.41
CA ALA A 2 15.02 9.20 -22.01
C ALA A 2 16.08 9.91 -21.15
N GLU A 3 17.08 10.54 -21.73
CA GLU A 3 18.19 11.20 -21.02
C GLU A 3 17.78 12.52 -20.35
N ASN A 4 16.66 13.12 -20.75
CA ASN A 4 16.20 14.42 -20.25
C ASN A 4 15.06 14.33 -19.23
N LEU A 5 14.64 13.12 -18.84
CA LEU A 5 13.58 12.93 -17.86
C LEU A 5 14.13 13.01 -16.43
N SER A 6 13.40 13.70 -15.57
CA SER A 6 13.65 13.69 -14.12
C SER A 6 13.46 12.26 -13.55
N GLU A 7 14.00 12.01 -12.35
CA GLU A 7 13.82 10.72 -11.67
C GLU A 7 12.35 10.40 -11.43
N GLY A 8 11.55 11.39 -11.01
CA GLY A 8 10.13 11.22 -10.80
C GLY A 8 9.35 10.84 -12.07
N GLU A 9 9.69 11.47 -13.21
CA GLU A 9 9.08 11.11 -14.50
C GLU A 9 9.45 9.71 -14.96
N LYS A 10 10.70 9.29 -14.76
CA LYS A 10 11.15 7.91 -15.04
C LYS A 10 10.39 6.91 -14.19
N ASN A 11 10.24 7.17 -12.88
CA ASN A 11 9.50 6.32 -11.96
C ASN A 11 8.02 6.24 -12.33
N PHE A 12 7.42 7.35 -12.75
CA PHE A 12 6.04 7.39 -13.20
C PHE A 12 5.82 6.55 -14.47
N ILE A 13 6.70 6.69 -15.47
CA ILE A 13 6.62 5.89 -16.71
C ILE A 13 6.83 4.40 -16.40
N ALA A 14 7.79 4.07 -15.54
CA ALA A 14 8.04 2.69 -15.12
C ALA A 14 6.81 2.09 -14.42
N PHE A 15 6.13 2.87 -13.56
CA PHE A 15 4.90 2.44 -12.92
C PHE A 15 3.77 2.22 -13.93
N LEU A 16 3.58 3.10 -14.91
CA LEU A 16 2.56 2.91 -15.96
C LEU A 16 2.83 1.66 -16.79
N TYR A 17 4.09 1.40 -17.12
CA TYR A 17 4.47 0.18 -17.82
C TYR A 17 4.17 -1.07 -16.96
N PHE A 18 4.55 -1.06 -15.69
CA PHE A 18 4.21 -2.11 -14.74
C PHE A 18 2.69 -2.33 -14.64
N TYR A 19 1.92 -1.25 -14.53
CA TYR A 19 0.46 -1.30 -14.50
C TYR A 19 -0.10 -2.02 -15.73
N HIS A 20 0.36 -1.65 -16.94
CA HIS A 20 -0.04 -2.30 -18.17
C HIS A 20 0.37 -3.78 -18.25
N LEU A 21 1.54 -4.13 -17.72
CA LEU A 21 1.95 -5.54 -17.62
C LEU A 21 1.04 -6.35 -16.71
N VAL A 22 0.62 -5.79 -15.58
CA VAL A 22 -0.30 -6.47 -14.67
C VAL A 22 -1.64 -6.74 -15.34
N TYR A 23 -2.15 -5.79 -16.11
CA TYR A 23 -3.44 -5.92 -16.81
C TYR A 23 -3.36 -6.63 -18.15
N GLY A 24 -2.27 -6.49 -18.89
CA GLY A 24 -2.14 -6.96 -20.28
C GLY A 24 -1.51 -8.34 -20.42
N SER A 25 -1.04 -8.97 -19.36
CA SER A 25 -0.39 -10.28 -19.44
C SER A 25 -1.42 -11.41 -19.44
N ASP A 26 -2.22 -11.48 -20.50
CA ASP A 26 -2.88 -12.74 -20.84
C ASP A 26 -1.82 -13.72 -21.33
N SER A 27 -1.82 -14.92 -20.78
CA SER A 27 -0.93 -15.97 -21.29
C SER A 27 -1.26 -16.21 -22.76
N ALA A 28 -0.24 -16.42 -23.60
CA ALA A 28 -0.41 -16.74 -25.01
C ALA A 28 -1.33 -17.95 -25.26
N ASP A 29 -1.57 -18.75 -24.23
CA ASP A 29 -2.38 -19.97 -24.22
C ASP A 29 -3.85 -19.73 -23.82
N GLY A 30 -4.26 -18.47 -23.58
CA GLY A 30 -5.62 -18.13 -23.14
C GLY A 30 -5.97 -18.57 -21.71
N GLU A 31 -4.99 -19.07 -20.95
CA GLU A 31 -5.20 -19.45 -19.56
C GLU A 31 -5.08 -18.23 -18.65
N THR A 32 -6.11 -17.97 -17.86
CA THR A 32 -6.11 -16.96 -16.82
C THR A 32 -5.32 -17.46 -15.60
N ARG A 33 -4.21 -16.79 -15.28
CA ARG A 33 -3.38 -17.15 -14.11
C ARG A 33 -3.63 -16.19 -12.96
N ASP A 34 -3.73 -16.72 -11.75
CA ASP A 34 -3.75 -15.92 -10.52
C ASP A 34 -2.46 -15.12 -10.39
N LYS A 35 -2.58 -13.81 -10.15
CA LYS A 35 -1.45 -12.90 -10.01
C LYS A 35 -1.31 -12.46 -8.56
N ILE A 36 -0.07 -12.44 -8.07
CA ILE A 36 0.31 -11.77 -6.82
C ILE A 36 1.10 -10.52 -7.24
N VAL A 37 0.63 -9.37 -6.82
CA VAL A 37 1.22 -8.07 -7.16
C VAL A 37 1.97 -7.53 -5.96
N VAL A 38 3.23 -7.16 -6.16
CA VAL A 38 4.07 -6.50 -5.14
C VAL A 38 4.45 -5.12 -5.64
N ILE A 39 4.12 -4.09 -4.88
CA ILE A 39 4.40 -2.69 -5.19
C ILE A 39 5.27 -2.15 -4.06
N ASP A 40 6.53 -1.82 -4.37
CA ASP A 40 7.49 -1.29 -3.41
C ASP A 40 7.78 0.18 -3.72
N ASP A 41 7.34 1.04 -2.82
CA ASP A 41 7.51 2.50 -2.81
C ASP A 41 7.29 3.18 -4.18
N PRO A 42 6.10 3.03 -4.79
CA PRO A 42 5.86 3.41 -6.19
C PRO A 42 5.88 4.92 -6.44
N VAL A 43 5.92 5.75 -5.39
CA VAL A 43 5.79 7.21 -5.49
C VAL A 43 7.06 7.97 -5.11
N SER A 44 8.19 7.27 -5.07
CA SER A 44 9.48 7.90 -4.76
C SER A 44 9.81 8.99 -5.79
N SER A 45 10.19 10.18 -5.30
CA SER A 45 10.59 11.35 -6.12
C SER A 45 9.53 11.88 -7.11
N MET A 46 8.25 11.49 -6.96
CA MET A 46 7.16 11.96 -7.82
C MET A 46 6.58 13.31 -7.35
N ASP A 47 6.15 14.12 -8.30
CA ASP A 47 5.33 15.30 -8.03
C ASP A 47 3.90 14.91 -7.59
N SER A 48 3.15 15.89 -7.07
CA SER A 48 1.80 15.65 -6.54
C SER A 48 0.78 15.18 -7.57
N GLY A 49 0.94 15.58 -8.85
CA GLY A 49 0.06 15.17 -9.95
C GLY A 49 0.28 13.70 -10.31
N SER A 50 1.52 13.31 -10.52
CA SER A 50 1.93 11.92 -10.80
C SER A 50 1.55 11.00 -9.63
N LEU A 51 1.78 11.45 -8.38
CA LEU A 51 1.40 10.71 -7.18
C LEU A 51 -0.13 10.48 -7.11
N PHE A 52 -0.92 11.49 -7.48
CA PHE A 52 -2.39 11.34 -7.52
C PHE A 52 -2.82 10.27 -8.52
N ILE A 53 -2.25 10.27 -9.72
CA ILE A 53 -2.55 9.30 -10.78
C ILE A 53 -2.17 7.89 -10.30
N VAL A 54 -0.94 7.70 -9.81
CA VAL A 54 -0.45 6.41 -9.29
C VAL A 54 -1.35 5.91 -8.17
N SER A 55 -1.74 6.78 -7.23
CA SER A 55 -2.65 6.41 -6.13
C SER A 55 -4.00 5.92 -6.66
N THR A 56 -4.52 6.56 -7.70
CA THR A 56 -5.81 6.18 -8.32
C THR A 56 -5.70 4.81 -9.00
N LEU A 57 -4.63 4.56 -9.75
CA LEU A 57 -4.41 3.28 -10.42
C LEU A 57 -4.19 2.14 -9.40
N VAL A 58 -3.44 2.37 -8.33
CA VAL A 58 -3.28 1.39 -7.24
C VAL A 58 -4.61 1.09 -6.57
N ARG A 59 -5.45 2.10 -6.34
CA ARG A 59 -6.81 1.86 -5.81
C ARG A 59 -7.67 0.99 -6.73
N GLN A 60 -7.58 1.18 -8.03
CA GLN A 60 -8.28 0.31 -8.99
C GLN A 60 -7.80 -1.14 -8.87
N MET A 61 -6.49 -1.38 -8.75
CA MET A 61 -5.95 -2.72 -8.51
C MET A 61 -6.49 -3.34 -7.22
N ILE A 62 -6.56 -2.57 -6.13
CA ILE A 62 -7.10 -3.03 -4.84
C ILE A 62 -8.57 -3.41 -4.98
N GLU A 63 -9.38 -2.61 -5.69
CA GLU A 63 -10.80 -2.91 -5.92
C GLU A 63 -11.00 -4.18 -6.74
N ILE A 64 -10.19 -4.39 -7.77
CA ILE A 64 -10.24 -5.62 -8.58
C ILE A 64 -9.86 -6.83 -7.72
N CYS A 65 -8.79 -6.73 -6.93
CA CYS A 65 -8.37 -7.79 -6.01
C CYS A 65 -9.49 -8.14 -5.02
N ARG A 66 -10.15 -7.13 -4.45
CA ARG A 66 -11.28 -7.30 -3.53
C ARG A 66 -12.47 -7.98 -4.21
N ASN A 67 -12.86 -7.50 -5.39
CA ASN A 67 -13.98 -8.06 -6.13
C ASN A 67 -13.72 -9.54 -6.52
N ASN A 68 -12.48 -9.87 -6.83
CA ASN A 68 -12.09 -11.25 -7.11
C ASN A 68 -12.17 -12.15 -5.86
N ALA A 69 -11.93 -11.60 -4.67
CA ALA A 69 -12.09 -12.33 -3.41
C ALA A 69 -13.57 -12.59 -3.07
N ASP A 70 -14.46 -11.62 -3.34
CA ASP A 70 -15.89 -11.72 -3.07
C ASP A 70 -16.62 -12.65 -4.06
N ASN A 71 -16.18 -12.71 -5.31
CA ASN A 71 -16.80 -13.53 -6.35
C ASN A 71 -16.27 -14.95 -6.34
N ARG A 72 -16.98 -15.87 -5.66
CA ARG A 72 -16.72 -17.31 -5.76
C ARG A 72 -17.02 -17.88 -7.14
N ASN A 73 -17.83 -17.19 -7.95
CA ASN A 73 -18.11 -17.52 -9.35
C ASN A 73 -17.29 -16.59 -10.25
N ARG A 74 -16.11 -17.04 -10.60
CA ARG A 74 -15.20 -16.37 -11.52
C ARG A 74 -15.88 -16.13 -12.86
N ILE A 75 -16.40 -14.94 -13.08
CA ILE A 75 -16.77 -14.46 -14.41
C ILE A 75 -15.52 -13.82 -15.01
N VAL A 76 -15.14 -14.38 -16.08
CA VAL A 76 -13.98 -14.25 -16.93
C VAL A 76 -13.83 -12.82 -17.48
N ASP A 77 -13.06 -12.00 -16.78
CA ASP A 77 -12.28 -10.93 -17.41
C ASP A 77 -10.85 -11.09 -16.95
N GLY A 78 -10.02 -11.68 -17.77
CA GLY A 78 -8.63 -12.10 -17.71
C GLY A 78 -7.64 -11.61 -16.62
N ASN A 79 -8.04 -10.80 -15.68
CA ASN A 79 -7.14 -10.15 -14.73
C ASN A 79 -7.36 -10.59 -13.29
N PHE A 80 -6.86 -11.76 -12.92
CA PHE A 80 -6.97 -12.28 -11.56
C PHE A 80 -5.85 -11.79 -10.66
N ILE A 81 -6.00 -10.60 -10.11
CA ILE A 81 -5.18 -10.19 -8.98
C ILE A 81 -5.77 -10.87 -7.74
N LYS A 82 -5.03 -11.83 -7.20
CA LYS A 82 -5.42 -12.61 -6.02
C LYS A 82 -4.98 -11.95 -4.72
N GLN A 83 -3.82 -11.30 -4.76
CA GLN A 83 -3.24 -10.64 -3.60
C GLN A 83 -2.37 -9.46 -4.03
N ILE A 84 -2.39 -8.39 -3.23
CA ILE A 84 -1.52 -7.23 -3.43
C ILE A 84 -0.76 -6.95 -2.14
N PHE A 85 0.56 -6.81 -2.26
CA PHE A 85 1.43 -6.29 -1.21
C PHE A 85 1.86 -4.88 -1.61
N ILE A 86 1.64 -3.91 -0.73
CA ILE A 86 2.05 -2.52 -0.96
C ILE A 86 2.96 -2.11 0.18
N LEU A 87 4.22 -1.81 -0.16
CA LEU A 87 5.20 -1.28 0.78
C LEU A 87 5.38 0.21 0.46
N THR A 88 5.33 1.04 1.46
CA THR A 88 5.58 2.48 1.29
C THR A 88 5.99 3.13 2.60
N HIS A 89 6.88 4.10 2.51
CA HIS A 89 7.22 5.00 3.61
C HIS A 89 6.47 6.35 3.49
N ASN A 90 5.71 6.55 2.41
CA ASN A 90 4.98 7.79 2.14
C ASN A 90 3.58 7.75 2.77
N ALA A 91 3.41 8.43 3.91
CA ALA A 91 2.15 8.47 4.65
C ALA A 91 1.00 9.12 3.83
N TYR A 92 1.30 10.07 2.94
CA TYR A 92 0.30 10.69 2.07
C TYR A 92 -0.22 9.70 1.03
N PHE A 93 0.68 8.95 0.37
CA PHE A 93 0.30 7.90 -0.57
C PHE A 93 -0.52 6.81 0.14
N HIS A 94 -0.05 6.32 1.29
CA HIS A 94 -0.78 5.35 2.10
C HIS A 94 -2.21 5.83 2.40
N ARG A 95 -2.36 7.07 2.85
CA ARG A 95 -3.68 7.66 3.13
C ARG A 95 -4.55 7.73 1.87
N LYS A 96 -3.98 8.09 0.72
CA LYS A 96 -4.72 8.18 -0.55
C LYS A 96 -5.27 6.83 -0.99
N ILE A 97 -4.50 5.77 -0.89
CA ILE A 97 -4.93 4.43 -1.29
C ILE A 97 -5.88 3.78 -0.29
N THR A 98 -5.87 4.19 0.99
CA THR A 98 -6.70 3.61 2.06
C THR A 98 -7.92 4.44 2.44
N TYR A 99 -8.13 5.60 1.83
CA TYR A 99 -9.13 6.61 2.23
C TYR A 99 -10.57 6.09 2.39
N SER A 100 -11.03 5.17 1.58
CA SER A 100 -12.41 4.66 1.61
C SER A 100 -12.60 3.39 2.43
N TYR A 101 -11.53 2.83 2.98
CA TYR A 101 -11.54 1.50 3.59
C TYR A 101 -11.66 1.49 5.11
N ILE A 102 -12.05 2.63 5.70
CA ILE A 102 -12.15 2.78 7.17
C ILE A 102 -13.12 1.77 7.80
N SER A 103 -14.08 1.24 7.05
CA SER A 103 -15.11 0.32 7.54
C SER A 103 -15.06 -1.10 6.94
N LYS A 104 -14.07 -1.42 6.08
CA LYS A 104 -14.03 -2.69 5.35
C LYS A 104 -12.67 -3.38 5.48
N TYR A 105 -12.28 -3.66 6.71
CA TYR A 105 -10.97 -4.26 7.02
C TYR A 105 -10.91 -5.78 6.84
N GLU A 106 -11.97 -6.45 6.42
CA GLU A 106 -12.01 -7.92 6.27
C GLU A 106 -10.91 -8.47 5.35
N TYR A 107 -10.51 -7.69 4.34
CA TYR A 107 -9.57 -8.12 3.31
C TYR A 107 -8.21 -7.40 3.34
N VAL A 108 -7.99 -6.53 4.31
CA VAL A 108 -6.78 -5.71 4.39
C VAL A 108 -6.08 -5.93 5.72
N SER A 109 -4.80 -6.24 5.67
CA SER A 109 -3.94 -6.31 6.85
C SER A 109 -2.88 -5.23 6.79
N TYR A 110 -2.64 -4.53 7.89
CA TYR A 110 -1.64 -3.48 7.98
C TYR A 110 -0.48 -3.94 8.84
N TYR A 111 0.73 -3.69 8.34
CA TYR A 111 1.97 -4.02 9.04
C TYR A 111 2.84 -2.79 9.15
N LEU A 112 3.42 -2.57 10.32
CA LEU A 112 4.47 -1.59 10.54
C LEU A 112 5.82 -2.28 10.51
N ILE A 113 6.70 -1.81 9.62
CA ILE A 113 8.09 -2.25 9.55
C ILE A 113 8.95 -1.15 10.17
N ARG A 114 9.73 -1.50 11.18
CA ARG A 114 10.63 -0.58 11.87
C ARG A 114 12.03 -1.15 11.89
N LYS A 115 13.02 -0.27 11.75
CA LYS A 115 14.41 -0.60 11.91
C LYS A 115 14.97 0.16 13.11
N LEU A 116 15.37 -0.57 14.14
CA LEU A 116 16.02 -0.04 15.34
C LEU A 116 17.31 -0.81 15.57
N ASP A 117 18.43 -0.12 15.80
CA ASP A 117 19.74 -0.71 16.10
C ASP A 117 20.14 -1.85 15.14
N SER A 118 20.00 -1.61 13.83
CA SER A 118 20.29 -2.57 12.75
C SER A 118 19.38 -3.81 12.72
N LYS A 119 18.36 -3.89 13.57
CA LYS A 119 17.35 -4.95 13.54
C LYS A 119 16.04 -4.43 12.95
N SER A 120 15.49 -5.20 12.03
CA SER A 120 14.16 -4.92 11.46
C SER A 120 13.10 -5.72 12.21
N THR A 121 12.02 -5.06 12.59
CA THR A 121 10.84 -5.68 13.22
C THR A 121 9.60 -5.43 12.37
N ILE A 122 8.72 -6.42 12.31
CA ILE A 122 7.42 -6.33 11.64
C ILE A 122 6.35 -6.52 12.71
N LYS A 123 5.41 -5.57 12.79
CA LYS A 123 4.28 -5.62 13.72
C LYS A 123 2.97 -5.56 12.94
N LEU A 124 2.09 -6.51 13.17
CA LEU A 124 0.70 -6.44 12.68
C LEU A 124 -0.03 -5.33 13.45
N CYS A 125 -0.75 -4.49 12.71
CA CYS A 125 -1.56 -3.41 13.27
C CYS A 125 -2.98 -3.92 13.49
N ASP A 126 -3.27 -4.39 14.69
CA ASP A 126 -4.57 -4.92 15.08
C ASP A 126 -5.00 -4.36 16.45
N ASP A 127 -6.31 -4.32 16.69
CA ASP A 127 -6.92 -3.88 17.94
C ASP A 127 -8.09 -4.78 18.29
N VAL A 128 -8.55 -4.71 19.53
CA VAL A 128 -9.72 -5.46 20.00
C VAL A 128 -10.96 -4.90 19.32
N ASN A 129 -11.79 -5.79 18.76
CA ASN A 129 -13.06 -5.40 18.18
C ASN A 129 -14.00 -4.86 19.28
N PRO A 130 -14.45 -3.60 19.23
CA PRO A 130 -15.28 -3.02 20.27
C PRO A 130 -16.65 -3.70 20.43
N ASN A 131 -17.12 -4.37 19.37
CA ASN A 131 -18.41 -5.08 19.38
C ASN A 131 -18.27 -6.53 19.80
N ILE A 132 -17.10 -7.13 19.60
CA ILE A 132 -16.81 -8.55 19.91
C ILE A 132 -15.43 -8.62 20.56
N PRO A 133 -15.34 -8.48 21.90
CA PRO A 133 -14.06 -8.38 22.62
C PRO A 133 -13.12 -9.60 22.48
N THR A 134 -13.64 -10.73 21.99
CA THR A 134 -12.84 -11.93 21.70
C THR A 134 -12.18 -11.91 20.32
N GLU A 135 -12.52 -10.96 19.48
CA GLU A 135 -11.98 -10.82 18.14
C GLU A 135 -11.03 -9.64 18.03
N ARG A 136 -10.01 -9.79 17.19
CA ARG A 136 -9.12 -8.71 16.81
C ARG A 136 -9.43 -8.27 15.39
N MET A 137 -9.40 -6.97 15.16
CA MET A 137 -9.64 -6.37 13.85
C MET A 137 -8.38 -5.61 13.40
N ASN A 138 -8.11 -5.63 12.11
CA ASN A 138 -7.02 -4.87 11.53
C ASN A 138 -7.29 -3.37 11.66
N VAL A 139 -6.29 -2.61 12.04
CA VAL A 139 -6.38 -1.16 12.25
C VAL A 139 -5.38 -0.46 11.35
N ASN A 140 -5.86 0.53 10.59
CA ASN A 140 -4.97 1.38 9.81
C ASN A 140 -4.09 2.22 10.75
N PRO A 141 -2.75 2.05 10.74
CA PRO A 141 -1.85 2.78 11.62
C PRO A 141 -1.78 4.28 11.30
N VAL A 142 -2.13 4.67 10.07
CA VAL A 142 -2.06 6.06 9.61
C VAL A 142 -3.45 6.67 9.56
N LYS A 143 -4.03 6.97 10.72
CA LYS A 143 -5.34 7.64 10.82
C LYS A 143 -5.25 9.11 10.39
N ASN A 144 -4.21 9.81 10.83
CA ASN A 144 -3.80 11.14 10.36
C ASN A 144 -2.30 11.31 10.61
N SER A 145 -1.70 12.32 9.95
CA SER A 145 -0.25 12.56 10.05
C SER A 145 0.20 12.84 11.49
N TYR A 146 -0.64 13.52 12.28
CA TYR A 146 -0.33 13.86 13.67
C TYR A 146 -0.41 12.64 14.59
N ALA A 147 -1.41 11.76 14.40
CA ALA A 147 -1.52 10.55 15.20
C ALA A 147 -0.34 9.61 14.96
N ALA A 148 0.09 9.44 13.71
CA ALA A 148 1.26 8.63 13.39
C ALA A 148 2.55 9.18 14.03
N LEU A 149 2.78 10.51 13.95
CA LEU A 149 3.91 11.17 14.60
C LEU A 149 3.83 11.08 16.14
N TRP A 150 2.62 11.17 16.69
CA TRP A 150 2.41 11.09 18.14
C TRP A 150 2.65 9.68 18.68
N ASP A 151 2.24 8.66 17.93
CA ASP A 151 2.50 7.27 18.30
C ASP A 151 3.99 6.93 18.14
N GLU A 152 4.66 7.45 17.11
CA GLU A 152 6.12 7.34 16.95
C GLU A 152 6.85 8.05 18.12
N TYR A 153 6.39 9.24 18.52
CA TYR A 153 6.93 9.97 19.66
C TYR A 153 6.81 9.19 20.98
N LYS A 154 5.66 8.57 21.26
CA LYS A 154 5.45 7.79 22.49
C LYS A 154 6.33 6.56 22.58
N GLU A 155 6.69 5.95 21.46
CA GLU A 155 7.50 4.74 21.43
C GLU A 155 9.02 5.03 21.43
N VAL A 156 9.41 6.28 21.22
CA VAL A 156 10.81 6.68 21.18
C VAL A 156 11.32 6.91 22.62
N GLN A 157 12.21 6.02 23.05
CA GLN A 157 12.83 6.09 24.40
C GLN A 157 14.21 6.78 24.42
N SER A 158 14.72 7.23 23.26
CA SER A 158 16.05 7.85 23.16
C SER A 158 16.01 9.21 22.45
N ALA A 159 16.93 10.12 22.80
CA ALA A 159 16.95 11.50 22.31
C ALA A 159 17.19 11.61 20.77
N VAL A 160 17.95 10.71 20.17
CA VAL A 160 18.31 10.80 18.74
C VAL A 160 17.15 10.49 17.80
N PRO A 161 16.39 9.41 17.99
CA PRO A 161 15.16 9.17 17.24
C PRO A 161 14.10 10.25 17.49
N LEU A 162 14.00 10.79 18.71
CA LEU A 162 13.08 11.87 19.06
C LEU A 162 13.33 13.13 18.20
N MET A 163 14.59 13.53 18.02
CA MET A 163 14.96 14.66 17.18
C MET A 163 14.57 14.45 15.72
N ASN A 164 14.59 13.23 15.22
CA ASN A 164 14.16 12.90 13.84
C ASN A 164 12.64 12.96 13.69
N VAL A 165 11.87 12.59 14.70
CA VAL A 165 10.40 12.71 14.71
C VAL A 165 9.96 14.16 14.72
N ILE A 166 10.61 15.02 15.49
CA ILE A 166 10.28 16.46 15.59
C ILE A 166 10.65 17.22 14.31
N ARG A 167 11.63 16.76 13.53
CA ARG A 167 12.05 17.39 12.27
C ARG A 167 11.14 17.08 11.07
N ARG A 168 10.25 16.15 11.15
CA ARG A 168 9.29 15.77 10.09
C ARG A 168 7.99 16.53 10.24
#